data_4e551de47f75309dac1d3de3cc5be2a0
#
_entry.id   4e551de47f75309dac1d3de3cc5be2a0
#
_cell.length_a   1.000
_cell.length_b   1.000
_cell.length_c   1.000
_cell.angle_alpha   90.00
_cell.angle_beta   90.00
_cell.angle_gamma   90.00
#
_symmetry.space_group_name_H-M   'P 1'
#
loop_
_entity.id
_entity.type
_entity.pdbx_description
1 polymer ?
#
loop_
_entity_poly.entity_id
_entity_poly.type
_entity_poly.pdbx_seq_one_letter_code
_entity_poly.pdbx_strand_id
1 'polypeptide(L)'
;MKQITEEQAIALIKEFQNHNLISLDLNEAEIYTFHDQMEGHEYAYLCEASINESYSEDSNRIGKLIEILKPEIDALGKPPRYFQIQILFSQNAMLMMDEMNAMNDFIDNYEDIDIKWSLNSIENETNYVKMQIITITE
;
A
#
# COMPACT_ATOMS: atom_id res chain seq x y z
N MET A 1 -8.13 10.83 -2.20
CA MET A 1 -7.71 10.47 -0.85
C MET A 1 -8.93 10.46 0.07
N LYS A 2 -8.99 9.53 0.98
CA LYS A 2 -10.15 9.32 1.82
C LYS A 2 -9.74 9.22 3.29
N GLN A 3 -10.43 9.94 4.16
CA GLN A 3 -10.27 9.85 5.61
C GLN A 3 -11.00 8.60 6.10
N ILE A 4 -10.31 7.75 6.88
CA ILE A 4 -10.87 6.49 7.37
C ILE A 4 -10.61 6.34 8.88
N THR A 5 -11.46 5.56 9.54
CA THR A 5 -11.28 5.21 10.94
C THR A 5 -10.28 4.05 11.07
N GLU A 6 -9.79 3.83 12.31
CA GLU A 6 -8.94 2.68 12.60
C GLU A 6 -9.61 1.36 12.22
N GLU A 7 -10.90 1.20 12.53
CA GLU A 7 -11.64 -0.01 12.19
C GLU A 7 -11.68 -0.27 10.69
N GLN A 8 -11.89 0.79 9.91
CA GLN A 8 -11.89 0.70 8.45
C GLN A 8 -10.52 0.34 7.91
N ALA A 9 -9.45 0.91 8.49
CA ALA A 9 -8.09 0.61 8.10
C ALA A 9 -7.73 -0.85 8.42
N ILE A 10 -8.07 -1.33 9.61
CA ILE A 10 -7.83 -2.72 10.00
C ILE A 10 -8.59 -3.69 9.09
N ALA A 11 -9.82 -3.34 8.70
CA ALA A 11 -10.58 -4.15 7.76
C ALA A 11 -9.88 -4.26 6.41
N LEU A 12 -9.28 -3.18 5.92
CA LEU A 12 -8.49 -3.19 4.68
C LEU A 12 -7.24 -4.06 4.80
N ILE A 13 -6.56 -4.01 5.93
CA ILE A 13 -5.36 -4.84 6.18
C ILE A 13 -5.76 -6.32 6.18
N LYS A 14 -6.84 -6.68 6.85
CA LYS A 14 -7.35 -8.05 6.89
C LYS A 14 -7.77 -8.54 5.52
N GLU A 15 -8.50 -7.72 4.76
CA GLU A 15 -8.92 -8.06 3.41
C GLU A 15 -7.72 -8.34 2.50
N PHE A 16 -6.69 -7.50 2.58
CA PHE A 16 -5.47 -7.68 1.82
C PHE A 16 -4.78 -9.01 2.17
N GLN A 17 -4.68 -9.33 3.46
CA GLN A 17 -4.06 -10.59 3.91
C GLN A 17 -4.84 -11.82 3.44
N ASN A 18 -6.16 -11.71 3.34
CA ASN A 18 -7.03 -12.81 2.92
C ASN A 18 -6.89 -13.20 1.44
N HIS A 19 -6.30 -12.35 0.61
CA HIS A 19 -6.02 -12.69 -0.78
C HIS A 19 -4.88 -13.70 -0.94
N ASN A 20 -4.14 -13.96 0.12
CA ASN A 20 -3.06 -14.92 0.08
C ASN A 20 -3.62 -16.33 0.26
N LEU A 21 -3.68 -17.10 -0.82
CA LEU A 21 -4.21 -18.46 -0.82
C LEU A 21 -3.34 -19.46 -0.06
N ILE A 22 -2.09 -19.10 0.23
CA ILE A 22 -1.11 -19.98 0.87
C ILE A 22 -1.09 -19.78 2.38
N SER A 23 -1.38 -18.58 2.85
CA SER A 23 -1.39 -18.28 4.26
C SER A 23 -2.79 -18.44 4.84
N LEU A 24 -2.94 -19.36 5.76
CA LEU A 24 -4.18 -19.59 6.48
C LEU A 24 -4.32 -18.66 7.69
N ASP A 25 -3.20 -18.08 8.14
CA ASP A 25 -3.15 -17.25 9.32
C ASP A 25 -2.99 -15.78 8.95
N LEU A 26 -3.84 -14.93 9.51
CA LEU A 26 -3.68 -13.49 9.41
C LEU A 26 -2.42 -13.08 10.18
N ASN A 27 -1.66 -12.15 9.62
CA ASN A 27 -0.51 -11.60 10.31
C ASN A 27 -0.99 -10.56 11.32
N GLU A 28 -1.30 -11.03 12.53
CA GLU A 28 -1.78 -10.17 13.61
C GLU A 28 -0.76 -9.11 14.01
N ALA A 29 0.53 -9.36 13.81
CA ALA A 29 1.57 -8.40 14.14
C ALA A 29 1.42 -7.08 13.36
N GLU A 30 1.01 -7.13 12.09
CA GLU A 30 0.75 -5.93 11.31
C GLU A 30 -0.43 -5.13 11.87
N ILE A 31 -1.46 -5.83 12.31
CA ILE A 31 -2.65 -5.21 12.91
C ILE A 31 -2.29 -4.53 14.23
N TYR A 32 -1.52 -5.18 15.09
CA TYR A 32 -1.05 -4.60 16.34
C TYR A 32 -0.15 -3.40 16.11
N THR A 33 0.77 -3.48 15.15
CA THR A 33 1.64 -2.36 14.80
C THR A 33 0.82 -1.16 14.34
N PHE A 34 -0.18 -1.39 13.49
CA PHE A 34 -1.06 -0.32 13.02
C PHE A 34 -1.86 0.28 14.17
N HIS A 35 -2.42 -0.55 15.03
CA HIS A 35 -3.17 -0.10 16.21
C HIS A 35 -2.31 0.80 17.12
N ASP A 36 -1.06 0.39 17.38
CA ASP A 36 -0.14 1.18 18.20
C ASP A 36 0.19 2.53 17.55
N GLN A 37 0.32 2.56 16.23
CA GLN A 37 0.59 3.80 15.50
C GLN A 37 -0.61 4.74 15.50
N MET A 38 -1.82 4.20 15.64
CA MET A 38 -3.05 5.00 15.70
C MET A 38 -3.30 5.63 17.07
N GLU A 39 -2.52 5.29 18.09
CA GLU A 39 -2.72 5.84 19.43
C GLU A 39 -2.69 7.38 19.41
N GLY A 40 -3.75 8.00 19.93
CA GLY A 40 -3.91 9.45 19.93
C GLY A 40 -4.45 10.04 18.62
N HIS A 41 -4.79 9.21 17.65
CA HIS A 41 -5.34 9.64 16.36
C HIS A 41 -6.74 9.08 16.15
N GLU A 42 -7.65 9.90 15.64
CA GLU A 42 -9.01 9.47 15.31
C GLU A 42 -9.13 8.87 13.92
N TYR A 43 -8.28 9.33 13.00
CA TYR A 43 -8.39 9.01 11.58
C TYR A 43 -7.03 8.71 10.99
N ALA A 44 -7.05 7.83 10.00
CA ALA A 44 -5.96 7.66 9.04
C ALA A 44 -6.45 8.13 7.67
N TYR A 45 -5.57 8.15 6.69
CA TYR A 45 -5.89 8.59 5.34
C TYR A 45 -5.55 7.48 4.36
N LEU A 46 -6.52 7.13 3.52
CA LEU A 46 -6.36 6.12 2.50
C LEU A 46 -6.15 6.78 1.14
N CYS A 47 -5.03 6.47 0.51
CA CYS A 47 -4.77 6.76 -0.88
C CYS A 47 -4.72 5.43 -1.62
N GLU A 48 -5.45 5.32 -2.72
CA GLU A 48 -5.39 4.09 -3.52
C GLU A 48 -5.49 4.40 -5.00
N ALA A 49 -4.80 3.59 -5.78
CA ALA A 49 -4.84 3.64 -7.22
C ALA A 49 -4.63 2.25 -7.80
N SER A 50 -5.15 2.02 -8.97
CA SER A 50 -4.98 0.75 -9.67
C SER A 50 -4.78 1.00 -11.16
N ILE A 51 -4.08 0.07 -11.79
CA ILE A 51 -3.92 0.05 -13.24
C ILE A 51 -4.16 -1.38 -13.72
N ASN A 52 -4.50 -1.50 -14.99
CA ASN A 52 -4.72 -2.77 -15.64
C ASN A 52 -3.80 -2.85 -16.85
N GLU A 53 -2.55 -3.21 -16.60
CA GLU A 53 -1.47 -3.12 -17.59
C GLU A 53 -0.49 -4.28 -17.38
N SER A 54 -0.06 -4.90 -18.49
CA SER A 54 0.97 -5.92 -18.44
C SER A 54 2.35 -5.30 -18.29
N TYR A 55 3.28 -6.07 -17.71
CA TYR A 55 4.68 -5.67 -17.65
C TYR A 55 5.24 -5.50 -19.06
N SER A 56 6.03 -4.45 -19.24
CA SER A 56 6.91 -4.27 -20.39
C SER A 56 8.17 -3.55 -19.93
N GLU A 57 9.24 -3.62 -20.69
CA GLU A 57 10.52 -2.96 -20.34
C GLU A 57 10.37 -1.44 -20.24
N ASP A 58 9.42 -0.89 -20.97
CA ASP A 58 9.14 0.55 -20.98
C ASP A 58 8.06 0.97 -19.98
N SER A 59 7.49 0.01 -19.25
CA SER A 59 6.38 0.25 -18.33
C SER A 59 6.83 0.00 -16.90
N ASN A 60 6.75 1.02 -16.06
CA ASN A 60 6.92 0.91 -14.61
C ASN A 60 5.58 1.10 -13.92
N ARG A 61 4.86 0.01 -13.70
CA ARG A 61 3.51 0.06 -13.12
C ARG A 61 3.52 0.63 -11.70
N ILE A 62 4.50 0.23 -10.89
CA ILE A 62 4.65 0.76 -9.52
C ILE A 62 4.96 2.26 -9.57
N GLY A 63 5.88 2.69 -10.45
CA GLY A 63 6.19 4.11 -10.61
C GLY A 63 4.98 4.93 -11.03
N LYS A 64 4.14 4.40 -11.93
CA LYS A 64 2.90 5.08 -12.34
C LYS A 64 1.93 5.25 -11.17
N LEU A 65 1.78 4.22 -10.35
CA LEU A 65 0.91 4.29 -9.18
C LEU A 65 1.43 5.31 -8.16
N ILE A 66 2.74 5.35 -7.93
CA ILE A 66 3.37 6.32 -7.04
C ILE A 66 3.16 7.74 -7.56
N GLU A 67 3.28 7.98 -8.86
CA GLU A 67 3.01 9.29 -9.45
C GLU A 67 1.59 9.78 -9.21
N ILE A 68 0.63 8.86 -9.12
CA ILE A 68 -0.76 9.19 -8.81
C ILE A 68 -0.93 9.47 -7.31
N LEU A 69 -0.30 8.67 -6.45
CA LEU A 69 -0.55 8.69 -5.01
C LEU A 69 0.27 9.75 -4.26
N LYS A 70 1.49 10.01 -4.70
CA LYS A 70 2.38 10.96 -4.01
C LYS A 70 1.78 12.37 -3.86
N PRO A 71 1.18 12.97 -4.91
CA PRO A 71 0.54 14.28 -4.76
C PRO A 71 -0.56 14.30 -3.71
N GLU A 72 -1.31 13.21 -3.55
CA GLU A 72 -2.36 13.13 -2.52
C GLU A 72 -1.76 13.13 -1.12
N ILE A 73 -0.64 12.43 -0.92
CA ILE A 73 0.06 12.43 0.37
C ILE A 73 0.62 13.82 0.67
N ASP A 74 1.23 14.46 -0.32
CA ASP A 74 1.80 15.80 -0.18
C ASP A 74 0.72 16.84 0.14
N ALA A 75 -0.51 16.61 -0.32
CA ALA A 75 -1.64 17.51 -0.08
C ALA A 75 -2.23 17.43 1.34
N LEU A 76 -1.80 16.46 2.17
CA LEU A 76 -2.31 16.30 3.53
C LEU A 76 -1.99 17.49 4.44
N GLY A 77 -0.96 18.26 4.14
CA GLY A 77 -0.61 19.46 4.92
C GLY A 77 0.05 19.17 6.27
N LYS A 78 0.20 17.91 6.63
CA LYS A 78 0.89 17.47 7.84
C LYS A 78 1.92 16.40 7.47
N PRO A 79 3.08 16.37 8.16
CA PRO A 79 4.07 15.34 7.88
C PRO A 79 3.50 13.94 8.17
N PRO A 80 3.78 12.96 7.31
CA PRO A 80 3.41 11.58 7.61
C PRO A 80 4.27 11.05 8.75
N ARG A 81 3.68 10.19 9.57
CA ARG A 81 4.35 9.51 10.67
C ARG A 81 4.50 8.01 10.38
N TYR A 82 3.57 7.44 9.63
CA TYR A 82 3.51 6.00 9.38
C TYR A 82 2.84 5.73 8.04
N PHE A 83 3.40 4.80 7.29
CA PHE A 83 2.78 4.26 6.09
C PHE A 83 2.54 2.75 6.23
N GLN A 84 1.33 2.32 5.93
CA GLN A 84 0.99 0.93 5.67
C GLN A 84 0.73 0.79 4.18
N ILE A 85 1.66 0.19 3.46
CA ILE A 85 1.58 0.08 2.00
C ILE A 85 1.23 -1.35 1.63
N GLN A 86 0.18 -1.50 0.83
CA GLN A 86 -0.30 -2.80 0.36
C GLN A 86 -0.36 -2.81 -1.16
N ILE A 87 0.37 -3.73 -1.78
CA ILE A 87 0.40 -3.88 -3.24
C ILE A 87 -0.20 -5.21 -3.60
N LEU A 88 -1.29 -5.17 -4.36
CA LEU A 88 -2.01 -6.34 -4.82
C LEU A 88 -1.87 -6.43 -6.33
N PHE A 89 -1.50 -7.61 -6.83
CA PHE A 89 -1.31 -7.81 -8.26
C PHE A 89 -1.94 -9.11 -8.73
N SER A 90 -2.38 -9.12 -9.98
CA SER A 90 -2.88 -10.34 -10.60
C SER A 90 -1.75 -11.33 -10.85
N GLN A 91 -1.99 -12.61 -10.64
CA GLN A 91 -1.03 -13.66 -10.97
C GLN A 91 -0.65 -13.66 -12.45
N ASN A 92 -1.51 -13.15 -13.31
CA ASN A 92 -1.23 -13.00 -14.74
C ASN A 92 -0.36 -11.78 -15.06
N ALA A 93 -0.12 -10.92 -14.08
CA ALA A 93 0.62 -9.67 -14.27
C ALA A 93 1.65 -9.51 -13.14
N MET A 94 2.44 -10.55 -12.90
CA MET A 94 3.42 -10.57 -11.81
C MET A 94 4.35 -9.35 -11.86
N LEU A 95 4.62 -8.80 -10.68
CA LEU A 95 5.56 -7.70 -10.54
C LEU A 95 6.98 -8.18 -10.77
N MET A 96 7.75 -7.38 -11.47
CA MET A 96 9.15 -7.66 -11.77
C MET A 96 10.05 -6.89 -10.81
N MET A 97 11.24 -7.42 -10.56
CA MET A 97 12.18 -6.83 -9.59
C MET A 97 12.58 -5.38 -9.94
N ASP A 98 12.70 -5.07 -11.22
CA ASP A 98 13.04 -3.70 -11.66
C ASP A 98 11.93 -2.70 -11.35
N GLU A 99 10.67 -3.15 -11.29
CA GLU A 99 9.55 -2.29 -10.90
C GLU A 99 9.65 -1.89 -9.42
N MET A 100 10.25 -2.73 -8.59
CA MET A 100 10.39 -2.45 -7.16
C MET A 100 11.42 -1.36 -6.86
N ASN A 101 12.27 -1.00 -7.83
CA ASN A 101 13.19 0.13 -7.67
C ASN A 101 12.43 1.44 -7.42
N ALA A 102 11.29 1.64 -8.09
CA ALA A 102 10.46 2.82 -7.86
C ALA A 102 9.90 2.84 -6.42
N MET A 103 9.59 1.67 -5.86
CA MET A 103 9.15 1.55 -4.48
C MET A 103 10.26 1.92 -3.50
N ASN A 104 11.47 1.43 -3.74
CA ASN A 104 12.62 1.76 -2.91
C ASN A 104 12.93 3.26 -2.96
N ASP A 105 12.89 3.87 -4.14
CA ASP A 105 13.10 5.31 -4.30
C ASP A 105 12.03 6.12 -3.55
N PHE A 106 10.79 5.67 -3.60
CA PHE A 106 9.69 6.32 -2.86
C PHE A 106 9.93 6.23 -1.35
N ILE A 107 10.27 5.06 -0.83
CA ILE A 107 10.52 4.83 0.59
C ILE A 107 11.71 5.67 1.08
N ASP A 108 12.76 5.79 0.27
CA ASP A 108 13.96 6.55 0.61
C ASP A 108 13.70 8.04 0.84
N ASN A 109 12.61 8.58 0.30
CA ASN A 109 12.20 9.96 0.55
C ASN A 109 11.63 10.20 1.96
N TYR A 110 11.38 9.13 2.73
CA TYR A 110 10.74 9.20 4.04
C TYR A 110 11.58 8.49 5.10
N GLU A 111 12.80 8.98 5.32
CA GLU A 111 13.78 8.33 6.21
C GLU A 111 13.35 8.30 7.68
N ASP A 112 12.58 9.28 8.12
CA ASP A 112 12.23 9.46 9.54
C ASP A 112 10.87 8.86 9.92
N ILE A 113 10.26 8.09 9.06
CA ILE A 113 8.95 7.50 9.34
C ILE A 113 8.99 5.98 9.29
N ASP A 114 8.10 5.37 10.04
CA ASP A 114 7.93 3.91 10.01
C ASP A 114 7.10 3.52 8.81
N ILE A 115 7.62 2.56 8.04
CA ILE A 115 6.96 2.06 6.84
C ILE A 115 6.87 0.55 6.92
N LYS A 116 5.65 0.05 6.77
CA LYS A 116 5.38 -1.37 6.54
C LYS A 116 4.82 -1.51 5.14
N TRP A 117 5.36 -2.43 4.38
CA TRP A 117 4.83 -2.71 3.05
C TRP A 117 4.80 -4.20 2.78
N SER A 118 3.83 -4.63 2.01
CA SER A 118 3.66 -6.03 1.66
C SER A 118 3.08 -6.19 0.27
N LEU A 119 3.38 -7.34 -0.32
CA LEU A 119 2.91 -7.74 -1.62
C LEU A 119 1.98 -8.93 -1.45
N ASN A 120 0.93 -8.99 -2.27
CA ASN A 120 0.08 -10.16 -2.34
C ASN A 120 -0.48 -10.32 -3.74
N SER A 121 -0.77 -11.55 -4.12
CA SER A 121 -1.32 -11.85 -5.44
C SER A 121 -2.77 -12.30 -5.33
N ILE A 122 -3.51 -12.07 -6.40
CA ILE A 122 -4.87 -12.59 -6.54
C ILE A 122 -5.00 -13.40 -7.82
N GLU A 123 -5.90 -14.37 -7.81
CA GLU A 123 -6.30 -15.04 -9.03
C GLU A 123 -7.26 -14.12 -9.78
N ASN A 124 -6.77 -13.56 -10.88
CA ASN A 124 -7.54 -12.66 -11.70
C ASN A 124 -7.06 -12.79 -13.14
N GLU A 125 -7.98 -12.86 -14.07
CA GLU A 125 -7.68 -12.99 -15.50
C GLU A 125 -7.15 -11.71 -16.12
N THR A 126 -7.27 -10.57 -15.45
CA THR A 126 -6.80 -9.27 -15.92
C THR A 126 -5.38 -8.98 -15.46
N ASN A 127 -4.77 -7.93 -16.02
CA ASN A 127 -3.42 -7.48 -15.66
C ASN A 127 -3.47 -6.42 -14.54
N TYR A 128 -4.14 -6.73 -13.46
CA TYR A 128 -4.48 -5.80 -12.40
C TYR A 128 -3.32 -5.61 -11.42
N VAL A 129 -3.02 -4.35 -11.12
CA VAL A 129 -2.10 -3.96 -10.04
C VAL A 129 -2.75 -2.82 -9.26
N LYS A 130 -2.86 -2.99 -7.96
CA LYS A 130 -3.44 -1.98 -7.07
C LYS A 130 -2.46 -1.67 -5.93
N MET A 131 -2.30 -0.39 -5.63
CA MET A 131 -1.54 0.07 -4.48
C MET A 131 -2.45 0.85 -3.54
N GLN A 132 -2.41 0.49 -2.26
CA GLN A 132 -3.08 1.20 -1.18
C GLN A 132 -2.02 1.71 -0.21
N ILE A 133 -2.10 2.98 0.15
CA ILE A 133 -1.24 3.57 1.17
C ILE A 133 -2.14 4.12 2.26
N ILE A 134 -2.04 3.54 3.44
CA ILE A 134 -2.74 4.03 4.63
C ILE A 134 -1.73 4.87 5.41
N THR A 135 -2.02 6.15 5.56
CA THR A 135 -1.11 7.13 6.14
C THR A 135 -1.62 7.62 7.47
N ILE A 136 -0.75 7.62 8.47
CA ILE A 136 -1.00 8.29 9.76
C ILE A 136 -0.08 9.50 9.81
N THR A 137 -0.65 10.69 10.06
CA THR A 137 0.10 11.94 10.17
C THR A 137 0.49 12.23 11.62
N GLU A 138 1.41 13.13 11.78
CA GLU A 138 1.77 13.66 13.11
C GLU A 138 0.65 14.49 13.72
#